data_078ea9f0d485f8cf9af90aa5c7a98542
#
_entry.id   078ea9f0d485f8cf9af90aa5c7a98542
#
_cell.length_a   1.000
_cell.length_b   1.000
_cell.length_c   1.000
_cell.angle_alpha   90.00
_cell.angle_beta   90.00
_cell.angle_gamma   90.00
#
_symmetry.space_group_name_H-M   'P 1'
#
loop_
_entity.id
_entity.type
_entity.pdbx_description
1 polymer ?
#
loop_
_entity_poly.entity_id
_entity_poly.type
_entity_poly.pdbx_seq_one_letter_code
_entity_poly.pdbx_strand_id
1 'polypeptide(L)'
;MMDLLTYQQWDFVADAYIPILAAASLYQIWKSIKQKSSVWNGSGIRPMLWSVVIVYLVMKIDAATGIWSSLELDYSTHLALSLALAFPLVRGFWPWRFLVLLSILLYASLMVYQNYHTTEDLLTTTLVVLPVLWFLTANANSRNKLNRSGQIPRTTEHSPTG
;
A
#
# COMPACT_ATOMS: atom_id res chain seq x y z
N MET A 1 37.24 2.94 -2.70
CA MET A 1 35.92 3.41 -2.27
C MET A 1 35.55 2.50 -1.09
N MET A 2 35.43 3.03 0.11
CA MET A 2 35.07 2.19 1.29
C MET A 2 33.61 1.79 1.09
N ASP A 3 33.36 0.50 0.81
CA ASP A 3 32.00 -0.04 0.88
C ASP A 3 31.56 0.03 2.33
N LEU A 4 30.66 0.95 2.63
CA LEU A 4 30.18 1.21 4.00
C LEU A 4 29.52 -0.02 4.63
N LEU A 5 29.02 -0.94 3.81
CA LEU A 5 28.39 -2.19 4.23
C LEU A 5 28.80 -3.32 3.27
N THR A 6 28.87 -4.54 3.80
CA THR A 6 29.05 -5.75 2.97
C THR A 6 27.76 -6.08 2.22
N TYR A 7 27.86 -6.87 1.13
CA TYR A 7 26.69 -7.32 0.36
C TYR A 7 25.63 -7.99 1.26
N GLN A 8 26.01 -8.84 2.19
CA GLN A 8 25.11 -9.48 3.16
C GLN A 8 24.36 -8.49 4.07
N GLN A 9 24.99 -7.37 4.42
CA GLN A 9 24.35 -6.34 5.23
C GLN A 9 23.30 -5.58 4.42
N TRP A 10 23.54 -5.36 3.12
CA TRP A 10 22.54 -4.76 2.23
C TRP A 10 21.37 -5.70 2.01
N ASP A 11 21.59 -7.02 1.85
CA ASP A 11 20.52 -8.01 1.78
C ASP A 11 19.63 -7.96 3.01
N PHE A 12 20.24 -7.95 4.20
CA PHE A 12 19.48 -7.86 5.45
C PHE A 12 18.62 -6.58 5.52
N VAL A 13 19.14 -5.44 5.07
CA VAL A 13 18.39 -4.19 5.02
C VAL A 13 17.21 -4.30 4.04
N ALA A 14 17.42 -4.92 2.88
CA ALA A 14 16.36 -5.14 1.90
C ALA A 14 15.26 -6.06 2.45
N ASP A 15 15.63 -7.16 3.09
CA ASP A 15 14.70 -8.13 3.67
C ASP A 15 13.91 -7.55 4.85
N ALA A 16 14.55 -6.70 5.68
CA ALA A 16 13.91 -6.07 6.82
C ALA A 16 12.92 -4.98 6.44
N TYR A 17 13.02 -4.39 5.25
CA TYR A 17 12.20 -3.26 4.84
C TYR A 17 10.70 -3.59 4.80
N ILE A 18 10.31 -4.70 4.19
CA ILE A 18 8.91 -5.11 4.07
C ILE A 18 8.24 -5.39 5.43
N PRO A 19 8.84 -6.17 6.34
CA PRO A 19 8.31 -6.35 7.69
C PRO A 19 8.17 -5.04 8.48
N ILE A 20 9.13 -4.13 8.37
CA ILE A 20 9.08 -2.83 9.05
C ILE A 20 7.93 -2.00 8.48
N LEU A 21 7.79 -1.93 7.17
CA LEU A 21 6.70 -1.20 6.50
C LEU A 21 5.33 -1.79 6.86
N ALA A 22 5.22 -3.12 6.93
CA ALA A 22 4.01 -3.81 7.37
C ALA A 22 3.64 -3.46 8.81
N ALA A 23 4.61 -3.50 9.74
CA ALA A 23 4.41 -3.14 11.14
C ALA A 23 3.98 -1.68 11.29
N ALA A 24 4.60 -0.75 10.57
CA ALA A 24 4.23 0.66 10.55
C ALA A 24 2.80 0.88 10.04
N SER A 25 2.41 0.18 8.98
CA SER A 25 1.07 0.26 8.39
C SER A 25 0.00 -0.29 9.34
N LEU A 26 0.24 -1.43 9.97
CA LEU A 26 -0.65 -2.01 10.96
C LEU A 26 -0.78 -1.12 12.21
N TYR A 27 0.32 -0.55 12.68
CA TYR A 27 0.30 0.41 13.78
C TYR A 27 -0.56 1.64 13.45
N GLN A 28 -0.41 2.19 12.23
CA GLN A 28 -1.18 3.35 11.79
C GLN A 28 -2.67 3.04 11.68
N ILE A 29 -3.03 1.87 11.19
CA ILE A 29 -4.41 1.39 11.13
C ILE A 29 -4.98 1.23 12.55
N TRP A 30 -4.25 0.59 13.45
CA TRP A 30 -4.65 0.39 14.84
C TRP A 30 -4.87 1.72 15.58
N LYS A 31 -3.93 2.67 15.43
CA LYS A 31 -4.05 4.02 15.97
C LYS A 31 -5.31 4.73 15.46
N SER A 32 -5.58 4.63 14.18
CA SER A 32 -6.74 5.26 13.55
C SER A 32 -8.07 4.67 14.03
N ILE A 33 -8.13 3.36 14.27
CA ILE A 33 -9.29 2.68 14.85
C ILE A 33 -9.52 3.19 16.28
N LYS A 34 -8.49 3.25 17.11
CA LYS A 34 -8.59 3.75 18.50
C LYS A 34 -9.04 5.21 18.59
N GLN A 35 -8.57 6.06 17.71
CA GLN A 35 -8.90 7.48 17.69
C GLN A 35 -10.28 7.80 17.09
N LYS A 36 -11.05 6.79 16.67
CA LYS A 36 -12.34 6.96 15.96
C LYS A 36 -12.23 7.99 14.81
N SER A 37 -11.06 8.11 14.21
CA SER A 37 -10.80 9.08 13.15
C SER A 37 -11.71 8.80 11.96
N SER A 38 -12.43 9.83 11.50
CA SER A 38 -13.38 9.70 10.39
C SER A 38 -12.74 9.27 9.06
N VAL A 39 -11.44 9.50 8.93
CA VAL A 39 -10.66 9.13 7.73
C VAL A 39 -10.46 7.61 7.62
N TRP A 40 -10.56 6.89 8.74
CA TRP A 40 -10.18 5.47 8.80
C TRP A 40 -11.27 4.53 9.34
N ASN A 41 -12.49 5.00 9.57
CA ASN A 41 -13.57 4.20 10.15
C ASN A 41 -13.77 2.84 9.49
N GLY A 42 -13.03 1.83 9.96
CA GLY A 42 -13.15 0.42 9.56
C GLY A 42 -12.70 0.07 8.14
N SER A 43 -12.29 1.07 7.34
CA SER A 43 -11.92 0.88 5.93
C SER A 43 -10.42 0.67 5.69
N GLY A 44 -9.58 0.98 6.69
CA GLY A 44 -8.13 0.96 6.50
C GLY A 44 -7.53 -0.44 6.33
N ILE A 45 -7.96 -1.42 7.11
CA ILE A 45 -7.41 -2.78 7.03
C ILE A 45 -7.89 -3.54 5.79
N ARG A 46 -9.16 -3.40 5.42
CA ARG A 46 -9.73 -4.08 4.25
C ARG A 46 -9.03 -3.70 2.94
N PRO A 47 -8.91 -2.41 2.57
CA PRO A 47 -8.20 -2.03 1.36
C PRO A 47 -6.73 -2.51 1.37
N MET A 48 -6.04 -2.47 2.51
CA MET A 48 -4.68 -2.97 2.63
C MET A 48 -4.61 -4.48 2.35
N LEU A 49 -5.47 -5.28 2.96
CA LEU A 49 -5.52 -6.73 2.72
C LEU A 49 -5.81 -7.04 1.25
N TRP A 50 -6.80 -6.36 0.65
CA TRP A 50 -7.08 -6.52 -0.78
C TRP A 50 -5.92 -6.11 -1.66
N SER A 51 -5.21 -5.04 -1.30
CA SER A 51 -4.01 -4.60 -2.03
C SER A 51 -2.93 -5.68 -2.02
N VAL A 52 -2.67 -6.30 -0.86
CA VAL A 52 -1.73 -7.41 -0.73
C VAL A 52 -2.18 -8.62 -1.55
N VAL A 53 -3.47 -9.01 -1.44
CA VAL A 53 -4.03 -10.12 -2.23
C VAL A 53 -3.85 -9.89 -3.73
N ILE A 54 -4.09 -8.67 -4.20
CA ILE A 54 -3.95 -8.34 -5.63
C ILE A 54 -2.50 -8.36 -6.08
N VAL A 55 -1.55 -7.90 -5.27
CA VAL A 55 -0.12 -8.01 -5.59
C VAL A 55 0.25 -9.46 -5.85
N TYR A 56 -0.15 -10.38 -4.97
CA TYR A 56 0.11 -11.81 -5.17
C TYR A 56 -0.69 -12.41 -6.33
N LEU A 57 -1.90 -11.91 -6.59
CA LEU A 57 -2.70 -12.35 -7.74
C LEU A 57 -2.01 -11.95 -9.06
N VAL A 58 -1.53 -10.71 -9.18
CA VAL A 58 -0.77 -10.25 -10.35
C VAL A 58 0.49 -11.10 -10.55
N MET A 59 1.25 -11.38 -9.47
CA MET A 59 2.39 -12.27 -9.50
C MET A 59 2.01 -13.67 -10.03
N LYS A 60 0.89 -14.25 -9.59
CA LYS A 60 0.44 -15.56 -10.05
C LYS A 60 -0.04 -15.55 -11.49
N ILE A 61 -0.71 -14.48 -11.93
CA ILE A 61 -1.11 -14.29 -13.32
C ILE A 61 0.14 -14.21 -14.19
N ASP A 62 1.13 -13.42 -13.80
CA ASP A 62 2.39 -13.32 -14.56
C ASP A 62 3.12 -14.65 -14.64
N ALA A 63 3.25 -15.36 -13.51
CA ALA A 63 3.87 -16.69 -13.49
C ALA A 63 3.13 -17.72 -14.38
N ALA A 64 1.82 -17.55 -14.60
CA ALA A 64 1.03 -18.43 -15.46
C ALA A 64 1.04 -18.02 -16.93
N THR A 65 1.15 -16.74 -17.23
CA THR A 65 1.02 -16.19 -18.59
C THR A 65 2.35 -15.76 -19.19
N GLY A 66 3.38 -15.50 -18.37
CA GLY A 66 4.69 -15.02 -18.81
C GLY A 66 4.64 -13.63 -19.44
N ILE A 67 3.72 -12.76 -19.01
CA ILE A 67 3.55 -11.43 -19.63
C ILE A 67 4.83 -10.60 -19.47
N TRP A 68 5.40 -10.53 -18.26
CA TRP A 68 6.64 -9.78 -18.04
C TRP A 68 7.82 -10.43 -18.75
N SER A 69 7.99 -11.74 -18.65
CA SER A 69 9.08 -12.47 -19.32
C SER A 69 8.99 -12.41 -20.84
N SER A 70 7.79 -12.29 -21.44
CA SER A 70 7.65 -12.09 -22.88
C SER A 70 8.14 -10.73 -23.37
N LEU A 71 8.31 -9.78 -22.46
CA LEU A 71 8.85 -8.44 -22.69
C LEU A 71 10.30 -8.30 -22.19
N GLU A 72 10.96 -9.42 -21.84
CA GLU A 72 12.29 -9.45 -21.22
C GLU A 72 12.36 -8.66 -19.88
N LEU A 73 11.22 -8.62 -19.15
CA LEU A 73 11.06 -7.94 -17.88
C LEU A 73 10.77 -8.96 -16.76
N ASP A 74 10.86 -8.48 -15.50
CA ASP A 74 10.49 -9.25 -14.33
C ASP A 74 9.55 -8.46 -13.39
N TYR A 75 8.50 -9.13 -12.89
CA TYR A 75 7.56 -8.51 -11.97
C TYR A 75 8.14 -8.41 -10.57
N SER A 76 8.37 -7.18 -10.09
CA SER A 76 8.91 -6.96 -8.75
C SER A 76 7.84 -7.09 -7.66
N THR A 77 7.68 -8.28 -7.10
CA THR A 77 6.76 -8.52 -5.97
C THR A 77 7.13 -7.68 -4.74
N HIS A 78 8.41 -7.46 -4.49
CA HIS A 78 8.90 -6.65 -3.37
C HIS A 78 8.48 -5.18 -3.50
N LEU A 79 8.66 -4.57 -4.67
CA LEU A 79 8.20 -3.20 -4.90
C LEU A 79 6.68 -3.09 -4.86
N ALA A 80 5.97 -4.03 -5.49
CA ALA A 80 4.51 -4.07 -5.50
C ALA A 80 3.93 -4.16 -4.07
N LEU A 81 4.52 -5.02 -3.23
CA LEU A 81 4.13 -5.18 -1.85
C LEU A 81 4.45 -3.94 -1.01
N SER A 82 5.61 -3.32 -1.24
CA SER A 82 5.97 -2.05 -0.61
C SER A 82 4.98 -0.94 -0.92
N LEU A 83 4.55 -0.80 -2.17
CA LEU A 83 3.52 0.15 -2.58
C LEU A 83 2.17 -0.14 -1.89
N ALA A 84 1.76 -1.41 -1.84
CA ALA A 84 0.51 -1.83 -1.19
C ALA A 84 0.51 -1.51 0.31
N LEU A 85 1.61 -1.78 1.02
CA LEU A 85 1.78 -1.52 2.44
C LEU A 85 1.96 -0.03 2.76
N ALA A 86 2.64 0.73 1.90
CA ALA A 86 2.81 2.17 2.08
C ALA A 86 1.52 2.97 1.88
N PHE A 87 0.56 2.44 1.16
CA PHE A 87 -0.66 3.15 0.81
C PHE A 87 -1.44 3.68 2.03
N PRO A 88 -1.66 2.91 3.12
CA PRO A 88 -2.26 3.42 4.35
C PRO A 88 -1.45 4.56 4.98
N LEU A 89 -0.13 4.47 4.95
CA LEU A 89 0.77 5.45 5.55
C LEU A 89 0.71 6.80 4.82
N VAL A 90 0.73 6.77 3.50
CA VAL A 90 0.64 7.98 2.65
C VAL A 90 -0.70 8.69 2.82
N ARG A 91 -1.79 7.97 3.06
CA ARG A 91 -3.13 8.56 3.26
C ARG A 91 -3.37 9.07 4.67
N GLY A 92 -2.72 8.48 5.67
CA GLY A 92 -3.03 8.73 7.08
C GLY A 92 -2.47 10.02 7.66
N PHE A 93 -1.31 10.49 7.21
CA PHE A 93 -0.65 11.61 7.84
C PHE A 93 0.19 12.45 6.85
N TRP A 94 -0.23 13.68 6.61
CA TRP A 94 0.36 14.59 5.63
C TRP A 94 1.89 14.76 5.72
N PRO A 95 2.50 15.05 6.89
CA PRO A 95 3.94 15.31 6.96
C PRO A 95 4.81 14.09 6.69
N TRP A 96 4.33 12.88 6.98
CA TRP A 96 5.10 11.65 6.84
C TRP A 96 5.05 11.03 5.44
N ARG A 97 4.09 11.46 4.61
CA ARG A 97 3.96 10.91 3.24
C ARG A 97 5.23 11.07 2.42
N PHE A 98 5.91 12.21 2.57
CA PHE A 98 7.16 12.45 1.85
C PHE A 98 8.26 11.47 2.29
N LEU A 99 8.39 11.21 3.58
CA LEU A 99 9.36 10.24 4.11
C LEU A 99 9.05 8.81 3.65
N VAL A 100 7.77 8.43 3.60
CA VAL A 100 7.34 7.11 3.09
C VAL A 100 7.67 6.98 1.60
N LEU A 101 7.36 7.99 0.80
CA LEU A 101 7.69 7.98 -0.64
C LEU A 101 9.21 7.95 -0.86
N LEU A 102 9.96 8.75 -0.11
CA LEU A 102 11.41 8.73 -0.16
C LEU A 102 11.98 7.36 0.24
N SER A 103 11.44 6.71 1.27
CA SER A 103 11.88 5.38 1.67
C SER A 103 11.63 4.32 0.60
N ILE A 104 10.52 4.40 -0.14
CA ILE A 104 10.24 3.51 -1.28
C ILE A 104 11.23 3.75 -2.42
N LEU A 105 11.54 5.03 -2.72
CA LEU A 105 12.53 5.36 -3.75
C LEU A 105 13.92 4.84 -3.39
N LEU A 106 14.34 4.99 -2.13
CA LEU A 106 15.60 4.45 -1.64
C LEU A 106 15.63 2.92 -1.70
N TYR A 107 14.53 2.28 -1.34
CA TYR A 107 14.38 0.84 -1.43
C TYR A 107 14.44 0.35 -2.89
N ALA A 108 13.73 1.00 -3.80
CA ALA A 108 13.80 0.70 -5.23
C ALA A 108 15.22 0.87 -5.78
N SER A 109 15.92 1.95 -5.38
CA SER A 109 17.32 2.17 -5.76
C SER A 109 18.25 1.08 -5.21
N LEU A 110 17.99 0.59 -4.00
CA LEU A 110 18.74 -0.52 -3.41
C LEU A 110 18.55 -1.81 -4.22
N MET A 111 17.32 -2.11 -4.67
CA MET A 111 17.04 -3.30 -5.50
C MET A 111 17.79 -3.24 -6.84
N VAL A 112 17.87 -2.07 -7.47
CA VAL A 112 18.68 -1.88 -8.69
C VAL A 112 20.17 -2.02 -8.39
N TYR A 113 20.65 -1.42 -7.30
CA TYR A 113 22.06 -1.50 -6.89
C TYR A 113 22.51 -2.95 -6.64
N GLN A 114 21.64 -3.76 -6.06
CA GLN A 114 21.91 -5.18 -5.79
C GLN A 114 21.68 -6.10 -7.02
N ASN A 115 21.29 -5.54 -8.16
CA ASN A 115 20.95 -6.28 -9.39
C ASN A 115 19.81 -7.31 -9.20
N TYR A 116 18.89 -7.08 -8.25
CA TYR A 116 17.68 -7.90 -8.12
C TYR A 116 16.67 -7.61 -9.22
N HIS A 117 16.55 -6.35 -9.61
CA HIS A 117 15.66 -5.89 -10.67
C HIS A 117 16.30 -4.77 -11.48
N THR A 118 15.87 -4.64 -12.73
CA THR A 118 16.23 -3.50 -13.58
C THR A 118 15.32 -2.30 -13.27
N THR A 119 15.69 -1.12 -13.71
CA THR A 119 14.85 0.07 -13.60
C THR A 119 13.52 -0.12 -14.34
N GLU A 120 13.55 -0.80 -15.49
CA GLU A 120 12.40 -1.11 -16.33
C GLU A 120 11.41 -2.02 -15.61
N ASP A 121 11.89 -3.04 -14.87
CA ASP A 121 11.08 -3.94 -14.05
C ASP A 121 10.31 -3.16 -12.98
N LEU A 122 11.00 -2.26 -12.30
CA LEU A 122 10.40 -1.44 -11.23
C LEU A 122 9.39 -0.44 -11.79
N LEU A 123 9.68 0.19 -12.93
CA LEU A 123 8.77 1.13 -13.59
C LEU A 123 7.51 0.41 -14.09
N THR A 124 7.63 -0.71 -14.78
CA THR A 124 6.49 -1.48 -15.29
C THR A 124 5.64 -2.04 -14.17
N THR A 125 6.26 -2.58 -13.10
CA THR A 125 5.55 -3.00 -11.89
C THR A 125 4.76 -1.83 -11.27
N THR A 126 5.38 -0.66 -11.14
CA THR A 126 4.74 0.53 -10.59
C THR A 126 3.56 1.00 -11.43
N LEU A 127 3.72 1.04 -12.77
CA LEU A 127 2.68 1.45 -13.71
C LEU A 127 1.44 0.53 -13.68
N VAL A 128 1.62 -0.75 -13.38
CA VAL A 128 0.52 -1.70 -13.24
C VAL A 128 -0.11 -1.62 -11.85
N VAL A 129 0.71 -1.61 -10.81
CA VAL A 129 0.25 -1.73 -9.42
C VAL A 129 -0.43 -0.44 -8.92
N LEU A 130 0.12 0.74 -9.19
CA LEU A 130 -0.43 2.00 -8.66
C LEU A 130 -1.87 2.29 -9.13
N PRO A 131 -2.24 2.16 -10.41
CA PRO A 131 -3.63 2.35 -10.85
C PRO A 131 -4.60 1.38 -10.17
N VAL A 132 -4.20 0.13 -10.01
CA VAL A 132 -5.01 -0.89 -9.34
C VAL A 132 -5.24 -0.54 -7.87
N LEU A 133 -4.19 -0.16 -7.14
CA LEU A 133 -4.29 0.29 -5.75
C LEU A 133 -5.16 1.54 -5.62
N TRP A 134 -5.00 2.49 -6.52
CA TRP A 134 -5.84 3.70 -6.56
C TRP A 134 -7.32 3.37 -6.73
N PHE A 135 -7.66 2.53 -7.70
CA PHE A 135 -9.03 2.16 -8.00
C PHE A 135 -9.72 1.44 -6.84
N LEU A 136 -9.03 0.49 -6.21
CA LEU A 136 -9.54 -0.23 -5.04
C LEU A 136 -9.89 0.70 -3.88
N THR A 137 -9.05 1.68 -3.64
CA THR A 137 -9.20 2.59 -2.51
C THR A 137 -10.20 3.71 -2.79
N ALA A 138 -10.32 4.17 -4.04
CA ALA A 138 -11.35 5.12 -4.44
C ALA A 138 -12.75 4.53 -4.25
N ASN A 139 -12.96 3.28 -4.66
CA ASN A 139 -14.24 2.58 -4.50
C ASN A 139 -14.62 2.32 -3.04
N ALA A 140 -13.65 2.04 -2.16
CA ALA A 140 -13.90 1.88 -0.73
C ALA A 140 -14.42 3.17 -0.07
N ASN A 141 -13.93 4.33 -0.51
CA ASN A 141 -14.37 5.63 0.00
C ASN A 141 -15.79 5.99 -0.46
N SER A 142 -16.15 5.68 -1.69
CA SER A 142 -17.48 5.97 -2.24
C SER A 142 -18.57 5.20 -1.52
N ARG A 143 -18.36 3.90 -1.23
CA ARG A 143 -19.29 3.07 -0.46
C ARG A 143 -19.53 3.58 0.97
N ASN A 144 -18.47 4.08 1.62
CA ASN A 144 -18.59 4.64 2.98
C ASN A 144 -19.36 5.97 3.01
N LYS A 145 -19.27 6.78 1.96
CA LYS A 145 -20.08 8.00 1.81
C LYS A 145 -21.54 7.68 1.65
N LEU A 146 -21.91 6.72 0.82
CA LEU A 146 -23.30 6.30 0.58
C LEU A 146 -23.95 5.73 1.86
N ASN A 147 -23.22 4.92 2.64
CA ASN A 147 -23.73 4.38 3.91
C ASN A 147 -23.96 5.47 4.98
N ARG A 148 -23.21 6.56 4.93
CA ARG A 148 -23.40 7.71 5.86
C ARG A 148 -24.56 8.60 5.45
N SER A 149 -24.77 8.83 4.16
CA SER A 149 -25.88 9.64 3.65
C SER A 149 -27.23 8.93 3.75
N GLY A 150 -27.25 7.59 3.83
CA GLY A 150 -28.47 6.80 4.05
C GLY A 150 -28.92 6.69 5.51
N GLN A 151 -28.12 7.16 6.49
CA GLN A 151 -28.56 7.32 7.87
C GLN A 151 -29.24 8.68 8.04
N ILE A 152 -30.50 8.78 7.60
CA ILE A 152 -31.38 9.92 7.91
C ILE A 152 -31.48 10.00 9.46
N PRO A 153 -31.25 11.19 10.08
CA PRO A 153 -31.52 11.36 11.49
C PRO A 153 -33.00 11.03 11.72
N ARG A 154 -33.33 10.05 12.57
CA ARG A 154 -34.68 9.92 13.09
C ARG A 154 -35.00 11.23 13.78
N THR A 155 -35.81 12.07 13.15
CA THR A 155 -36.48 13.16 13.78
C THR A 155 -37.21 12.59 14.99
N THR A 156 -36.77 12.99 16.18
CA THR A 156 -37.53 12.79 17.41
C THR A 156 -38.86 13.53 17.22
N GLU A 157 -39.91 12.77 16.92
CA GLU A 157 -41.28 13.29 17.03
C GLU A 157 -41.45 13.76 18.46
N HIS A 158 -41.45 15.08 18.62
CA HIS A 158 -41.98 15.72 19.79
C HIS A 158 -43.49 15.36 19.82
N SER A 159 -43.85 14.44 20.71
CA SER A 159 -45.23 14.23 21.11
C SER A 159 -45.73 15.53 21.83
N PRO A 160 -46.75 16.22 21.32
CA PRO A 160 -47.38 17.28 22.07
C PRO A 160 -48.23 16.63 23.14
N THR A 161 -47.79 16.70 24.39
CA THR A 161 -48.69 16.48 25.57
C THR A 161 -49.63 17.64 25.69
N GLY A 162 -50.90 17.41 25.34
CA GLY A 162 -52.01 18.23 25.73
C GLY A 162 -52.39 18.03 27.20
#